data_dfeb67fa9173253a2ce4db702e92fcdd
#
_entry.id   dfeb67fa9173253a2ce4db702e92fcdd
#
_cell.length_a   1.000
_cell.length_b   1.000
_cell.length_c   1.000
_cell.angle_alpha   90.00
_cell.angle_beta   90.00
_cell.angle_gamma   90.00
#
_symmetry.space_group_name_H-M   'P 1'
#
loop_
_entity.id
_entity.type
_entity.pdbx_description
1 polymer ?
#
loop_
_entity_poly.entity_id
_entity_poly.type
_entity_poly.pdbx_seq_one_letter_code
_entity_poly.pdbx_strand_id
1 'polypeptide(L)'
;MTELPTGTVTFLFTDVEGSTGLLQALGARYAAVQDEHAAIVRRAVADAGGVEVSTHGDAFFVAFRSPLGAVRAAAAAQRGLAAHDWSGGPPLRVRMGVHTGEGTLGGDDYVGIDVHRAARIADAAHGGQVIVSDATRGLVEHTLPAGSLRDLGPHHLRGLADPERLHQLVVEGLESDFPPPRTLDARPSNLPPQLTSFVGREAEIAEVERLLGQTRLLTLTGPGGSGKSRLALRVADDLLPLYRDGSCFVDLAPVTDPALVPAAVANALGVPESPGRPILDEVKDHLRHRELLQVVDNFEQVAEAGPVIEELLVAAPKLRTMVTSRVVLSLRGEQEYAVPPLHVPDPGRLPLDLSALTAVEAVRLFTERAQAASPRFTLTEQNAPVVAEITARLDGLPLAIELAATRTKVLTPEQILSRLKRRLSILTSGARSLPERQRTLRAAIAWSHDLLDPVERRLFARLSVFTGGWTFESAEAVCDPEELGVDALDGLTSLVDKSLIRRVEAPGCPARFSMLETIREFGLEQLEASGELEPVRRRHAE
;
A
#
# COMPACT_ATOMS: atom_id res chain seq x y z
N MET A 1 35.20 -11.93 -7.32
CA MET A 1 33.75 -11.91 -7.02
C MET A 1 33.26 -13.34 -7.18
N THR A 2 32.65 -13.93 -6.16
CA THR A 2 32.13 -15.29 -6.23
C THR A 2 30.88 -15.27 -7.11
N GLU A 3 30.86 -16.10 -8.15
CA GLU A 3 29.76 -16.16 -9.11
C GLU A 3 28.46 -16.63 -8.43
N LEU A 4 27.38 -15.89 -8.57
CA LEU A 4 26.08 -16.24 -8.00
C LEU A 4 25.55 -17.54 -8.61
N PRO A 5 25.04 -18.50 -7.83
CA PRO A 5 24.47 -19.75 -8.35
C PRO A 5 23.23 -19.49 -9.23
N THR A 6 23.05 -20.32 -10.27
CA THR A 6 21.90 -20.26 -11.19
C THR A 6 21.18 -21.60 -11.27
N GLY A 7 19.95 -21.60 -11.76
CA GLY A 7 19.08 -22.79 -11.80
C GLY A 7 18.39 -23.02 -10.46
N THR A 8 18.41 -24.25 -9.94
CA THR A 8 17.85 -24.52 -8.62
C THR A 8 18.78 -23.97 -7.55
N VAL A 9 18.30 -22.96 -6.80
CA VAL A 9 19.05 -22.24 -5.77
C VAL A 9 18.30 -22.30 -4.46
N THR A 10 19.03 -22.42 -3.35
CA THR A 10 18.43 -22.30 -2.03
C THR A 10 18.74 -20.92 -1.45
N PHE A 11 17.70 -20.22 -1.08
CA PHE A 11 17.76 -18.88 -0.50
C PHE A 11 17.61 -18.95 1.02
N LEU A 12 18.46 -18.21 1.71
CA LEU A 12 18.36 -17.94 3.15
C LEU A 12 18.16 -16.45 3.34
N PHE A 13 17.08 -16.09 3.99
CA PHE A 13 16.84 -14.73 4.51
C PHE A 13 16.97 -14.75 6.03
N THR A 14 17.61 -13.72 6.57
CA THR A 14 17.71 -13.50 8.02
C THR A 14 17.33 -12.07 8.35
N ASP A 15 16.77 -11.84 9.54
CA ASP A 15 16.40 -10.53 10.01
C ASP A 15 16.37 -10.50 11.56
N VAL A 16 16.75 -9.36 12.16
CA VAL A 16 16.77 -9.18 13.62
C VAL A 16 15.39 -8.81 14.13
N GLU A 17 14.84 -9.59 15.04
CA GLU A 17 13.55 -9.30 15.64
C GLU A 17 13.61 -8.05 16.50
N GLY A 18 12.75 -7.06 16.19
CA GLY A 18 12.63 -5.82 16.99
C GLY A 18 13.85 -4.89 16.87
N SER A 19 14.57 -4.88 15.76
CA SER A 19 15.79 -4.09 15.52
C SER A 19 15.63 -2.60 15.84
N THR A 20 14.48 -1.99 15.54
CA THR A 20 14.17 -0.59 15.88
C THR A 20 14.16 -0.35 17.41
N GLY A 21 13.57 -1.26 18.17
CA GLY A 21 13.59 -1.19 19.64
C GLY A 21 14.98 -1.38 20.22
N LEU A 22 15.77 -2.28 19.63
CA LEU A 22 17.17 -2.50 20.00
C LEU A 22 18.03 -1.27 19.71
N LEU A 23 17.84 -0.63 18.56
CA LEU A 23 18.51 0.63 18.21
C LEU A 23 18.23 1.72 19.23
N GLN A 24 16.97 1.88 19.66
CA GLN A 24 16.59 2.85 20.69
C GLN A 24 17.21 2.53 22.06
N ALA A 25 17.25 1.24 22.43
CA ALA A 25 17.78 0.81 23.71
C ALA A 25 19.32 0.89 23.81
N LEU A 26 20.02 0.57 22.71
CA LEU A 26 21.48 0.50 22.67
C LEU A 26 22.16 1.79 22.22
N GLY A 27 21.43 2.68 21.50
CA GLY A 27 21.96 3.94 21.01
C GLY A 27 23.27 3.76 20.20
N ALA A 28 24.32 4.45 20.56
CA ALA A 28 25.61 4.39 19.86
C ALA A 28 26.28 2.99 19.87
N ARG A 29 25.87 2.08 20.76
CA ARG A 29 26.41 0.70 20.83
C ARG A 29 25.77 -0.22 19.77
N TYR A 30 24.65 0.17 19.17
CA TYR A 30 23.95 -0.67 18.19
C TYR A 30 24.83 -1.05 16.99
N ALA A 31 25.67 -0.12 16.51
CA ALA A 31 26.58 -0.38 15.40
C ALA A 31 27.57 -1.54 15.70
N ALA A 32 28.15 -1.56 16.90
CA ALA A 32 29.06 -2.63 17.29
C ALA A 32 28.33 -3.99 17.39
N VAL A 33 27.13 -4.01 17.96
CA VAL A 33 26.28 -5.23 18.03
C VAL A 33 25.91 -5.73 16.63
N GLN A 34 25.64 -4.81 15.70
CA GLN A 34 25.34 -5.16 14.31
C GLN A 34 26.56 -5.76 13.61
N ASP A 35 27.78 -5.22 13.84
CA ASP A 35 29.03 -5.75 13.29
C ASP A 35 29.31 -7.18 13.82
N GLU A 36 29.12 -7.41 15.11
CA GLU A 36 29.28 -8.73 15.76
C GLU A 36 28.26 -9.75 15.19
N HIS A 37 26.99 -9.35 15.05
CA HIS A 37 25.94 -10.13 14.41
C HIS A 37 26.35 -10.51 12.97
N ALA A 38 26.75 -9.53 12.18
CA ALA A 38 27.15 -9.72 10.80
C ALA A 38 28.36 -10.69 10.68
N ALA A 39 29.33 -10.60 11.59
CA ALA A 39 30.49 -11.49 11.60
C ALA A 39 30.08 -12.96 11.87
N ILE A 40 29.14 -13.18 12.80
CA ILE A 40 28.64 -14.53 13.12
C ILE A 40 27.90 -15.14 11.93
N VAL A 41 26.96 -14.38 11.33
CA VAL A 41 26.17 -14.84 10.16
C VAL A 41 27.07 -15.13 8.98
N ARG A 42 27.97 -14.20 8.60
CA ARG A 42 28.90 -14.36 7.49
C ARG A 42 29.82 -15.56 7.63
N ARG A 43 30.30 -15.82 8.85
CA ARG A 43 31.12 -16.99 9.13
C ARG A 43 30.33 -18.28 8.88
N ALA A 44 29.13 -18.38 9.42
CA ALA A 44 28.27 -19.57 9.23
C ALA A 44 27.91 -19.80 7.75
N VAL A 45 27.67 -18.72 7.02
CA VAL A 45 27.41 -18.73 5.56
C VAL A 45 28.63 -19.22 4.77
N ALA A 46 29.80 -18.65 5.04
CA ALA A 46 31.04 -18.99 4.34
C ALA A 46 31.45 -20.46 4.58
N ASP A 47 31.38 -20.93 5.84
CA ASP A 47 31.72 -22.31 6.21
C ASP A 47 30.79 -23.34 5.54
N ALA A 48 29.57 -22.95 5.17
CA ALA A 48 28.58 -23.80 4.49
C ALA A 48 28.51 -23.59 2.96
N GLY A 49 29.38 -22.76 2.40
CA GLY A 49 29.49 -22.52 0.96
C GLY A 49 28.37 -21.62 0.40
N GLY A 50 27.83 -20.73 1.22
CA GLY A 50 26.87 -19.69 0.80
C GLY A 50 27.55 -18.48 0.19
N VAL A 51 26.80 -17.75 -0.64
CA VAL A 51 27.21 -16.48 -1.24
C VAL A 51 26.25 -15.40 -0.78
N GLU A 52 26.76 -14.38 -0.09
CA GLU A 52 25.98 -13.19 0.28
C GLU A 52 25.60 -12.45 -0.99
N VAL A 53 24.30 -12.28 -1.20
CA VAL A 53 23.72 -11.56 -2.37
C VAL A 53 23.59 -10.09 -2.01
N SER A 54 22.93 -9.79 -0.90
CA SER A 54 22.77 -8.42 -0.41
C SER A 54 22.58 -8.40 1.12
N THR A 55 22.85 -7.23 1.69
CA THR A 55 22.60 -6.94 3.11
C THR A 55 21.93 -5.59 3.22
N HIS A 56 20.79 -5.52 3.90
CA HIS A 56 20.05 -4.30 4.16
C HIS A 56 19.90 -4.12 5.67
N GLY A 57 20.73 -3.25 6.24
CA GLY A 57 20.78 -3.05 7.69
C GLY A 57 21.26 -4.32 8.41
N ASP A 58 20.36 -4.96 9.16
CA ASP A 58 20.56 -6.20 9.90
C ASP A 58 20.04 -7.46 9.19
N ALA A 59 19.43 -7.30 8.01
CA ALA A 59 18.90 -8.38 7.20
C ALA A 59 19.91 -8.89 6.17
N PHE A 60 20.08 -10.20 6.07
CA PHE A 60 20.93 -10.86 5.08
C PHE A 60 20.11 -11.63 4.07
N PHE A 61 20.46 -11.49 2.80
CA PHE A 61 20.01 -12.33 1.71
C PHE A 61 21.18 -13.14 1.17
N VAL A 62 21.08 -14.47 1.23
CA VAL A 62 22.16 -15.41 0.92
C VAL A 62 21.67 -16.49 -0.02
N ALA A 63 22.48 -16.86 -1.01
CA ALA A 63 22.22 -17.92 -1.97
C ALA A 63 23.17 -19.10 -1.78
N PHE A 64 22.63 -20.33 -1.91
CA PHE A 64 23.38 -21.59 -1.80
C PHE A 64 23.09 -22.49 -2.99
N ARG A 65 24.13 -23.17 -3.48
CA ARG A 65 23.98 -24.28 -4.42
C ARG A 65 23.43 -25.56 -3.75
N SER A 66 23.66 -25.70 -2.46
CA SER A 66 23.27 -26.87 -1.67
C SER A 66 22.17 -26.53 -0.66
N PRO A 67 20.98 -27.15 -0.77
CA PRO A 67 19.93 -27.00 0.25
C PRO A 67 20.40 -27.38 1.65
N LEU A 68 21.19 -28.45 1.76
CA LEU A 68 21.78 -28.89 3.03
C LEU A 68 22.78 -27.85 3.58
N GLY A 69 23.53 -27.19 2.69
CA GLY A 69 24.41 -26.08 3.06
C GLY A 69 23.66 -24.94 3.70
N ALA A 70 22.54 -24.50 3.12
CA ALA A 70 21.70 -23.44 3.65
C ALA A 70 21.15 -23.78 5.05
N VAL A 71 20.63 -25.00 5.22
CA VAL A 71 20.10 -25.47 6.51
C VAL A 71 21.20 -25.55 7.58
N ARG A 72 22.39 -26.01 7.22
CA ARG A 72 23.56 -26.05 8.13
C ARG A 72 24.05 -24.65 8.50
N ALA A 73 24.07 -23.72 7.53
CA ALA A 73 24.42 -22.33 7.79
C ALA A 73 23.44 -21.68 8.79
N ALA A 74 22.14 -21.86 8.57
CA ALA A 74 21.11 -21.34 9.47
C ALA A 74 21.25 -21.90 10.89
N ALA A 75 21.46 -23.24 11.03
CA ALA A 75 21.68 -23.86 12.33
C ALA A 75 22.97 -23.37 13.02
N ALA A 76 24.08 -23.23 12.28
CA ALA A 76 25.36 -22.75 12.79
C ALA A 76 25.26 -21.27 13.22
N ALA A 77 24.58 -20.43 12.42
CA ALA A 77 24.36 -19.03 12.77
C ALA A 77 23.53 -18.91 14.06
N GLN A 78 22.42 -19.66 14.20
CA GLN A 78 21.61 -19.61 15.43
C GLN A 78 22.40 -20.08 16.66
N ARG A 79 23.24 -21.13 16.54
CA ARG A 79 24.13 -21.55 17.65
C ARG A 79 25.15 -20.46 18.00
N GLY A 80 25.76 -19.85 16.98
CA GLY A 80 26.72 -18.76 17.17
C GLY A 80 26.10 -17.54 17.86
N LEU A 81 24.89 -17.14 17.45
CA LEU A 81 24.15 -16.03 18.03
C LEU A 81 23.73 -16.31 19.48
N ALA A 82 23.27 -17.53 19.77
CA ALA A 82 22.86 -17.94 21.11
C ALA A 82 24.04 -18.09 22.08
N ALA A 83 25.23 -18.48 21.58
CA ALA A 83 26.43 -18.66 22.40
C ALA A 83 27.23 -17.35 22.60
N HIS A 84 26.88 -16.29 21.83
CA HIS A 84 27.61 -15.02 21.90
C HIS A 84 27.20 -14.21 23.12
N ASP A 85 28.22 -13.62 23.81
CA ASP A 85 27.99 -12.72 24.95
C ASP A 85 27.73 -11.30 24.43
N TRP A 86 26.47 -10.90 24.34
CA TRP A 86 26.01 -9.57 23.93
C TRP A 86 26.28 -8.50 25.01
N SER A 87 27.41 -8.58 25.68
CA SER A 87 27.94 -7.77 26.80
C SER A 87 27.05 -6.60 27.26
N GLY A 88 26.11 -6.90 28.17
CA GLY A 88 25.27 -5.92 28.88
C GLY A 88 24.04 -5.42 28.09
N GLY A 89 23.63 -6.11 27.02
CA GLY A 89 22.37 -5.90 26.31
C GLY A 89 21.47 -7.14 26.34
N PRO A 90 20.21 -7.04 25.86
CA PRO A 90 19.38 -8.22 25.67
C PRO A 90 19.96 -9.11 24.57
N PRO A 91 19.75 -10.45 24.61
CA PRO A 91 20.21 -11.36 23.57
C PRO A 91 19.60 -10.98 22.21
N LEU A 92 20.44 -10.95 21.18
CA LEU A 92 19.98 -10.66 19.83
C LEU A 92 19.24 -11.90 19.29
N ARG A 93 18.00 -11.72 18.88
CA ARG A 93 17.17 -12.79 18.32
C ARG A 93 16.98 -12.58 16.83
N VAL A 94 17.43 -13.54 16.01
CA VAL A 94 17.37 -13.48 14.57
C VAL A 94 16.39 -14.51 14.03
N ARG A 95 15.43 -14.08 13.23
CA ARG A 95 14.51 -14.94 12.49
C ARG A 95 15.13 -15.33 11.15
N MET A 96 14.91 -16.58 10.72
CA MET A 96 15.49 -17.10 9.49
C MET A 96 14.49 -17.90 8.67
N GLY A 97 14.54 -17.73 7.34
CA GLY A 97 13.73 -18.48 6.38
C GLY A 97 14.58 -19.13 5.31
N VAL A 98 14.33 -20.41 5.02
CA VAL A 98 15.05 -21.18 3.98
C VAL A 98 14.06 -21.70 2.95
N HIS A 99 14.29 -21.37 1.68
CA HIS A 99 13.48 -21.85 0.55
C HIS A 99 14.37 -22.27 -0.63
N THR A 100 13.98 -23.34 -1.31
CA THR A 100 14.64 -23.79 -2.54
C THR A 100 13.69 -23.62 -3.71
N GLY A 101 14.12 -22.88 -4.71
CA GLY A 101 13.36 -22.60 -5.91
C GLY A 101 14.23 -22.23 -7.09
N GLU A 102 13.68 -21.56 -8.08
CA GLU A 102 14.36 -21.15 -9.29
C GLU A 102 15.09 -19.83 -9.09
N GLY A 103 16.42 -19.84 -9.29
CA GLY A 103 17.29 -18.67 -9.17
C GLY A 103 17.46 -17.96 -10.50
N THR A 104 16.58 -17.00 -10.81
CA THR A 104 16.69 -16.15 -12.00
C THR A 104 17.43 -14.86 -11.64
N LEU A 105 18.55 -14.57 -12.35
CA LEU A 105 19.33 -13.35 -12.14
C LEU A 105 18.70 -12.17 -12.91
N GLY A 106 18.55 -11.04 -12.22
CA GLY A 106 18.17 -9.75 -12.78
C GLY A 106 19.27 -8.71 -12.47
N GLY A 107 20.31 -8.66 -13.31
CA GLY A 107 21.52 -7.88 -13.00
C GLY A 107 22.39 -8.58 -11.96
N ASP A 108 22.76 -7.89 -10.89
CA ASP A 108 23.58 -8.41 -9.79
C ASP A 108 22.75 -9.03 -8.64
N ASP A 109 21.44 -9.18 -8.80
CA ASP A 109 20.53 -9.69 -7.78
C ASP A 109 19.60 -10.79 -8.37
N TYR A 110 18.85 -11.50 -7.50
CA TYR A 110 17.84 -12.45 -7.92
C TYR A 110 16.47 -11.79 -8.01
N VAL A 111 15.70 -12.20 -9.03
CA VAL A 111 14.32 -11.79 -9.24
C VAL A 111 13.41 -13.00 -9.37
N GLY A 112 12.13 -12.86 -8.98
CA GLY A 112 11.13 -13.90 -9.16
C GLY A 112 10.41 -14.29 -7.87
N ILE A 113 9.38 -15.13 -8.03
CA ILE A 113 8.45 -15.49 -6.95
C ILE A 113 9.14 -16.24 -5.81
N ASP A 114 10.17 -17.07 -6.12
CA ASP A 114 10.84 -17.89 -5.11
C ASP A 114 11.73 -17.06 -4.16
N VAL A 115 12.28 -15.93 -4.63
CA VAL A 115 12.95 -14.96 -3.76
C VAL A 115 11.95 -14.34 -2.77
N HIS A 116 10.80 -13.90 -3.28
CA HIS A 116 9.74 -13.38 -2.42
C HIS A 116 9.24 -14.45 -1.44
N ARG A 117 9.08 -15.70 -1.89
CA ARG A 117 8.68 -16.82 -1.02
C ARG A 117 9.66 -17.02 0.13
N ALA A 118 10.97 -17.04 -0.16
CA ALA A 118 12.00 -17.16 0.86
C ALA A 118 11.95 -16.03 1.90
N ALA A 119 11.78 -14.78 1.46
CA ALA A 119 11.63 -13.63 2.34
C ALA A 119 10.37 -13.75 3.24
N ARG A 120 9.23 -14.17 2.65
CA ARG A 120 7.97 -14.36 3.42
C ARG A 120 8.06 -15.51 4.44
N ILE A 121 8.83 -16.55 4.14
CA ILE A 121 9.10 -17.64 5.10
C ILE A 121 9.92 -17.10 6.28
N ALA A 122 10.91 -16.24 6.04
CA ALA A 122 11.67 -15.59 7.11
C ALA A 122 10.78 -14.66 7.96
N ASP A 123 9.89 -13.89 7.32
CA ASP A 123 8.93 -13.02 8.01
C ASP A 123 7.97 -13.81 8.93
N ALA A 124 7.64 -15.05 8.56
CA ALA A 124 6.77 -15.91 9.36
C ALA A 124 7.45 -16.47 10.63
N ALA A 125 8.77 -16.42 10.71
CA ALA A 125 9.53 -16.92 11.84
C ALA A 125 9.55 -15.95 13.04
N HIS A 126 9.77 -16.50 14.23
CA HIS A 126 10.08 -15.75 15.45
C HIS A 126 11.60 -15.62 15.62
N GLY A 127 12.04 -14.64 16.40
CA GLY A 127 13.46 -14.48 16.72
C GLY A 127 14.04 -15.73 17.38
N GLY A 128 15.13 -16.25 16.82
CA GLY A 128 15.72 -17.55 17.20
C GLY A 128 15.18 -18.74 16.43
N GLN A 129 14.08 -18.58 15.67
CA GLN A 129 13.47 -19.66 14.90
C GLN A 129 14.03 -19.71 13.46
N VAL A 130 14.15 -20.93 12.92
CA VAL A 130 14.43 -21.17 11.50
C VAL A 130 13.25 -21.91 10.89
N ILE A 131 12.60 -21.31 9.88
CA ILE A 131 11.53 -21.94 9.12
C ILE A 131 12.06 -22.35 7.73
N VAL A 132 11.66 -23.55 7.31
CA VAL A 132 12.08 -24.18 6.05
C VAL A 132 10.84 -24.51 5.23
N SER A 133 10.85 -24.22 3.93
CA SER A 133 9.77 -24.61 3.02
C SER A 133 9.70 -26.12 2.79
N ASP A 134 8.54 -26.62 2.34
CA ASP A 134 8.36 -28.02 1.98
C ASP A 134 9.28 -28.44 0.81
N ALA A 135 9.52 -27.52 -0.14
CA ALA A 135 10.46 -27.72 -1.24
C ALA A 135 11.88 -28.00 -0.74
N THR A 136 12.36 -27.22 0.24
CA THR A 136 13.67 -27.46 0.85
C THR A 136 13.67 -28.73 1.71
N ARG A 137 12.60 -28.95 2.50
CA ARG A 137 12.46 -30.16 3.31
C ARG A 137 12.64 -31.42 2.46
N GLY A 138 11.92 -31.53 1.35
CA GLY A 138 12.00 -32.70 0.47
C GLY A 138 13.41 -33.03 -0.04
N LEU A 139 14.30 -32.03 -0.10
CA LEU A 139 15.67 -32.18 -0.54
C LEU A 139 16.66 -32.55 0.58
N VAL A 140 16.32 -32.29 1.85
CA VAL A 140 17.27 -32.43 2.97
C VAL A 140 16.84 -33.44 4.04
N GLU A 141 15.57 -33.83 4.13
CA GLU A 141 15.02 -34.65 5.22
C GLU A 141 15.73 -36.00 5.39
N HIS A 142 16.14 -36.64 4.30
CA HIS A 142 16.85 -37.93 4.35
C HIS A 142 18.32 -37.83 4.80
N THR A 143 18.86 -36.60 4.82
CA THR A 143 20.26 -36.32 5.21
C THR A 143 20.37 -35.78 6.64
N LEU A 144 19.28 -35.23 7.16
CA LEU A 144 19.21 -34.69 8.53
C LEU A 144 18.86 -35.83 9.51
N PRO A 145 19.27 -35.70 10.79
CA PRO A 145 18.81 -36.61 11.84
C PRO A 145 17.28 -36.64 11.94
N ALA A 146 16.71 -37.78 12.29
CA ALA A 146 15.26 -37.87 12.50
C ALA A 146 14.79 -36.85 13.57
N GLY A 147 13.68 -36.14 13.26
CA GLY A 147 13.13 -35.12 14.15
C GLY A 147 13.79 -33.74 14.04
N SER A 148 14.77 -33.56 13.14
CA SER A 148 15.38 -32.24 12.89
C SER A 148 14.40 -31.24 12.23
N LEU A 149 13.34 -31.72 11.58
CA LEU A 149 12.31 -30.89 10.98
C LEU A 149 10.95 -31.21 11.60
N ARG A 150 10.34 -30.22 12.25
CA ARG A 150 8.99 -30.29 12.81
C ARG A 150 8.02 -29.69 11.80
N ASP A 151 7.00 -30.44 11.41
CA ASP A 151 5.93 -29.94 10.54
C ASP A 151 5.08 -28.90 11.28
N LEU A 152 4.90 -27.72 10.68
CA LEU A 152 4.06 -26.64 11.19
C LEU A 152 2.71 -26.58 10.47
N GLY A 153 2.51 -27.37 9.40
CA GLY A 153 1.31 -27.37 8.57
C GLY A 153 1.34 -26.40 7.40
N PRO A 154 0.23 -26.32 6.64
CA PRO A 154 0.07 -25.35 5.56
C PRO A 154 -0.27 -23.97 6.13
N HIS A 155 0.34 -22.92 5.56
CA HIS A 155 0.16 -21.54 5.97
C HIS A 155 0.05 -20.61 4.76
N HIS A 156 -0.88 -19.66 4.80
CA HIS A 156 -0.97 -18.60 3.82
C HIS A 156 0.08 -17.53 4.12
N LEU A 157 1.07 -17.43 3.25
CA LEU A 157 2.11 -16.41 3.31
C LEU A 157 1.67 -15.19 2.52
N ARG A 158 2.02 -14.02 3.02
CA ARG A 158 1.65 -12.75 2.43
C ARG A 158 2.10 -12.64 0.96
N GLY A 159 1.18 -12.26 0.07
CA GLY A 159 1.46 -12.05 -1.35
C GLY A 159 1.68 -13.33 -2.16
N LEU A 160 1.47 -14.51 -1.58
CA LEU A 160 1.43 -15.79 -2.28
C LEU A 160 -0.01 -16.26 -2.42
N ALA A 161 -0.36 -16.81 -3.61
CA ALA A 161 -1.73 -17.24 -3.90
C ALA A 161 -2.10 -18.54 -3.20
N ASP A 162 -1.14 -19.48 -3.10
CA ASP A 162 -1.34 -20.81 -2.55
C ASP A 162 -0.70 -20.92 -1.16
N PRO A 163 -1.28 -21.74 -0.24
CA PRO A 163 -0.70 -22.00 1.06
C PRO A 163 0.62 -22.76 0.92
N GLU A 164 1.63 -22.33 1.67
CA GLU A 164 2.95 -22.99 1.73
C GLU A 164 3.02 -23.87 2.97
N ARG A 165 3.45 -25.13 2.82
CA ARG A 165 3.71 -25.99 3.97
C ARG A 165 5.05 -25.65 4.59
N LEU A 166 5.02 -25.31 5.88
CA LEU A 166 6.17 -24.83 6.62
C LEU A 166 6.69 -25.89 7.59
N HIS A 167 8.01 -25.92 7.78
CA HIS A 167 8.68 -26.81 8.72
C HIS A 167 9.65 -26.01 9.58
N GLN A 168 9.67 -26.26 10.89
CA GLN A 168 10.66 -25.67 11.78
C GLN A 168 11.90 -26.55 11.83
N LEU A 169 13.08 -25.94 11.64
CA LEU A 169 14.35 -26.60 11.92
C LEU A 169 14.56 -26.64 13.43
N VAL A 170 14.61 -27.83 14.00
CA VAL A 170 14.95 -28.06 15.42
C VAL A 170 16.45 -28.17 15.54
N VAL A 171 17.06 -27.22 16.23
CA VAL A 171 18.51 -27.17 16.47
C VAL A 171 18.78 -27.61 17.91
N GLU A 172 19.53 -28.70 18.06
CA GLU A 172 19.86 -29.24 19.38
C GLU A 172 20.56 -28.19 20.26
N GLY A 173 20.09 -28.06 21.49
CA GLY A 173 20.61 -27.10 22.49
C GLY A 173 20.03 -25.69 22.38
N LEU A 174 19.10 -25.43 21.42
CA LEU A 174 18.40 -24.17 21.29
C LEU A 174 16.91 -24.31 21.59
N GLU A 175 16.26 -23.16 21.79
CA GLU A 175 14.81 -23.07 21.92
C GLU A 175 14.12 -23.72 20.71
N SER A 176 13.16 -24.58 20.97
CA SER A 176 12.42 -25.30 19.92
C SER A 176 10.90 -25.13 20.03
N ASP A 177 10.42 -24.47 21.10
CA ASP A 177 9.00 -24.27 21.32
C ASP A 177 8.66 -22.79 21.11
N PHE A 178 8.13 -22.49 19.91
CA PHE A 178 7.76 -21.14 19.49
C PHE A 178 6.25 -21.04 19.36
N PRO A 179 5.69 -19.82 19.47
CA PRO A 179 4.31 -19.58 19.10
C PRO A 179 4.03 -19.99 17.63
N PRO A 180 2.76 -20.14 17.22
CA PRO A 180 2.43 -20.39 15.81
C PRO A 180 3.14 -19.39 14.88
N PRO A 181 3.53 -19.80 13.66
CA PRO A 181 4.17 -18.91 12.69
C PRO A 181 3.34 -17.64 12.46
N ARG A 182 4.02 -16.53 12.23
CA ARG A 182 3.40 -15.22 11.95
C ARG A 182 2.85 -15.18 10.51
N THR A 183 1.81 -15.96 10.26
CA THR A 183 1.18 -16.09 8.94
C THR A 183 -0.23 -15.53 8.96
N LEU A 184 -0.84 -15.39 7.80
CA LEU A 184 -2.22 -14.90 7.69
C LEU A 184 -3.21 -15.81 8.42
N ASP A 185 -2.94 -17.13 8.50
CA ASP A 185 -3.78 -18.10 9.20
C ASP A 185 -3.75 -17.98 10.73
N ALA A 186 -2.69 -17.38 11.26
CA ALA A 186 -2.54 -17.20 12.71
C ALA A 186 -3.44 -16.11 13.29
N ARG A 187 -4.03 -15.25 12.42
CA ARG A 187 -4.89 -14.13 12.83
C ARG A 187 -6.10 -14.02 11.90
N PRO A 188 -7.31 -13.88 12.44
CA PRO A 188 -8.50 -13.69 11.63
C PRO A 188 -8.35 -12.46 10.73
N SER A 189 -8.56 -12.64 9.43
CA SER A 189 -8.58 -11.54 8.46
C SER A 189 -9.48 -11.88 7.29
N ASN A 190 -10.31 -10.91 6.89
CA ASN A 190 -11.12 -10.97 5.68
C ASN A 190 -10.66 -9.94 4.63
N LEU A 191 -9.40 -9.48 4.72
CA LEU A 191 -8.83 -8.57 3.74
C LEU A 191 -8.88 -9.20 2.34
N PRO A 192 -9.43 -8.51 1.33
CA PRO A 192 -9.49 -9.05 -0.02
C PRO A 192 -8.08 -9.17 -0.62
N PRO A 193 -7.80 -10.26 -1.35
CA PRO A 193 -6.49 -10.48 -1.98
C PRO A 193 -6.20 -9.41 -3.03
N GLN A 194 -4.96 -8.92 -3.05
CA GLN A 194 -4.49 -7.96 -4.06
C GLN A 194 -4.06 -8.72 -5.32
N LEU A 195 -4.87 -8.70 -6.37
CA LEU A 195 -4.63 -9.45 -7.62
C LEU A 195 -3.52 -8.85 -8.49
N THR A 196 -3.08 -7.63 -8.21
CA THR A 196 -2.03 -6.95 -8.98
C THR A 196 -0.99 -6.35 -8.03
N SER A 197 0.26 -6.21 -8.51
CA SER A 197 1.35 -5.59 -7.75
C SER A 197 0.96 -4.20 -7.19
N PHE A 198 1.40 -3.92 -5.99
CA PHE A 198 1.34 -2.59 -5.39
C PHE A 198 2.64 -1.86 -5.74
N VAL A 199 2.54 -0.67 -6.32
CA VAL A 199 3.69 0.07 -6.86
C VAL A 199 3.88 1.36 -6.09
N GLY A 200 5.09 1.59 -5.56
CA GLY A 200 5.49 2.81 -4.88
C GLY A 200 4.81 3.02 -3.52
N ARG A 201 4.80 4.27 -3.09
CA ARG A 201 4.15 4.75 -1.86
C ARG A 201 4.77 4.26 -0.56
N GLU A 202 6.06 3.98 -0.58
CA GLU A 202 6.79 3.55 0.60
C GLU A 202 6.72 4.62 1.71
N ALA A 203 6.77 5.91 1.34
CA ALA A 203 6.65 7.03 2.27
C ALA A 203 5.22 7.16 2.85
N GLU A 204 4.20 7.01 2.00
CA GLU A 204 2.79 7.07 2.42
C GLU A 204 2.42 5.89 3.32
N ILE A 205 2.92 4.68 3.02
CA ILE A 205 2.74 3.51 3.89
C ILE A 205 3.33 3.81 5.27
N ALA A 206 4.59 4.23 5.34
CA ALA A 206 5.27 4.54 6.60
C ALA A 206 4.55 5.64 7.39
N GLU A 207 4.04 6.67 6.72
CA GLU A 207 3.32 7.76 7.38
C GLU A 207 1.94 7.30 7.89
N VAL A 208 1.19 6.51 7.13
CA VAL A 208 -0.10 5.95 7.56
C VAL A 208 0.09 5.00 8.75
N GLU A 209 1.12 4.16 8.72
CA GLU A 209 1.49 3.29 9.85
C GLU A 209 1.83 4.11 11.10
N ARG A 210 2.64 5.17 10.94
CA ARG A 210 3.00 6.08 12.03
C ARG A 210 1.76 6.75 12.63
N LEU A 211 0.85 7.25 11.79
CA LEU A 211 -0.39 7.88 12.24
C LEU A 211 -1.30 6.89 12.96
N LEU A 212 -1.49 5.68 12.43
CA LEU A 212 -2.23 4.61 13.10
C LEU A 212 -1.61 4.20 14.45
N GLY A 213 -0.30 4.37 14.61
CA GLY A 213 0.37 4.22 15.90
C GLY A 213 -0.08 5.24 16.95
N GLN A 214 -0.48 6.44 16.53
CA GLN A 214 -0.81 7.59 17.39
C GLN A 214 -2.32 7.83 17.57
N THR A 215 -3.13 7.47 16.57
CA THR A 215 -4.59 7.67 16.58
C THR A 215 -5.35 6.35 16.52
N ARG A 216 -6.63 6.38 16.93
CA ARG A 216 -7.53 5.24 16.80
C ARG A 216 -8.50 5.35 15.63
N LEU A 217 -8.62 6.54 15.03
CA LEU A 217 -9.42 6.81 13.85
C LEU A 217 -8.58 7.57 12.84
N LEU A 218 -8.29 6.94 11.71
CA LEU A 218 -7.56 7.54 10.60
C LEU A 218 -8.43 7.48 9.35
N THR A 219 -8.69 8.64 8.74
CA THR A 219 -9.45 8.74 7.48
C THR A 219 -8.49 9.05 6.34
N LEU A 220 -8.40 8.11 5.39
CA LEU A 220 -7.69 8.30 4.14
C LEU A 220 -8.60 9.02 3.16
N THR A 221 -8.31 10.30 2.88
CA THR A 221 -9.09 11.12 1.94
C THR A 221 -8.41 11.24 0.58
N GLY A 222 -9.11 11.72 -0.41
CA GLY A 222 -8.58 11.98 -1.75
C GLY A 222 -9.54 11.65 -2.89
N PRO A 223 -9.23 12.09 -4.12
CA PRO A 223 -10.11 11.94 -5.26
C PRO A 223 -10.33 10.46 -5.62
N GLY A 224 -11.40 10.22 -6.38
CA GLY A 224 -11.68 8.89 -6.94
C GLY A 224 -10.52 8.40 -7.81
N GLY A 225 -10.07 7.17 -7.59
CA GLY A 225 -8.96 6.58 -8.35
C GLY A 225 -7.56 6.94 -7.83
N SER A 226 -7.42 7.66 -6.70
CA SER A 226 -6.12 7.95 -6.07
C SER A 226 -5.47 6.73 -5.39
N GLY A 227 -6.22 5.63 -5.21
CA GLY A 227 -5.69 4.39 -4.64
C GLY A 227 -5.82 4.27 -3.12
N LYS A 228 -6.73 5.02 -2.47
CA LYS A 228 -7.02 4.96 -1.01
C LYS A 228 -7.25 3.55 -0.51
N SER A 229 -8.20 2.84 -1.12
CA SER A 229 -8.56 1.47 -0.73
C SER A 229 -7.37 0.52 -0.84
N ARG A 230 -6.56 0.64 -1.91
CA ARG A 230 -5.35 -0.18 -2.07
C ARG A 230 -4.29 0.13 -1.03
N LEU A 231 -4.10 1.41 -0.70
CA LEU A 231 -3.18 1.83 0.37
C LEU A 231 -3.66 1.31 1.73
N ALA A 232 -4.96 1.46 2.03
CA ALA A 232 -5.57 0.94 3.26
C ALA A 232 -5.38 -0.57 3.42
N LEU A 233 -5.66 -1.33 2.36
CA LEU A 233 -5.48 -2.79 2.35
C LEU A 233 -4.01 -3.18 2.50
N ARG A 234 -3.10 -2.45 1.85
CA ARG A 234 -1.67 -2.68 1.97
C ARG A 234 -1.18 -2.46 3.38
N VAL A 235 -1.51 -1.32 3.99
CA VAL A 235 -1.15 -1.01 5.38
C VAL A 235 -1.78 -1.99 6.36
N ALA A 236 -3.05 -2.36 6.16
CA ALA A 236 -3.72 -3.34 7.03
C ALA A 236 -3.07 -4.72 6.97
N ASP A 237 -2.61 -5.13 5.79
CA ASP A 237 -1.86 -6.36 5.60
C ASP A 237 -0.47 -6.28 6.26
N ASP A 238 0.23 -5.13 6.14
CA ASP A 238 1.53 -4.89 6.77
C ASP A 238 1.44 -4.89 8.30
N LEU A 239 0.38 -4.30 8.85
CA LEU A 239 0.14 -4.18 10.30
C LEU A 239 -0.56 -5.40 10.90
N LEU A 240 -1.07 -6.35 10.11
CA LEU A 240 -1.78 -7.54 10.61
C LEU A 240 -1.02 -8.26 11.76
N PRO A 241 0.31 -8.41 11.72
CA PRO A 241 1.06 -9.01 12.81
C PRO A 241 1.01 -8.26 14.15
N LEU A 242 0.63 -7.00 14.17
CA LEU A 242 0.57 -6.18 15.38
C LEU A 242 -0.77 -6.28 16.12
N TYR A 243 -1.83 -6.73 15.43
CA TYR A 243 -3.17 -6.83 16.01
C TYR A 243 -3.49 -8.26 16.41
N ARG A 244 -3.65 -8.49 17.71
CA ARG A 244 -3.87 -9.84 18.27
C ARG A 244 -5.10 -10.53 17.68
N ASP A 245 -6.19 -9.79 17.51
CA ASP A 245 -7.47 -10.32 17.02
C ASP A 245 -7.64 -10.06 15.50
N GLY A 246 -6.54 -9.70 14.80
CA GLY A 246 -6.49 -9.62 13.36
C GLY A 246 -6.96 -8.30 12.76
N SER A 247 -7.46 -8.36 11.52
CA SER A 247 -8.03 -7.22 10.82
C SER A 247 -9.38 -7.57 10.19
N CYS A 248 -10.28 -6.57 10.14
CA CYS A 248 -11.60 -6.69 9.57
C CYS A 248 -11.80 -5.65 8.47
N PHE A 249 -12.08 -6.10 7.26
CA PHE A 249 -12.42 -5.25 6.13
C PHE A 249 -13.94 -5.19 5.96
N VAL A 250 -14.47 -3.96 5.91
CA VAL A 250 -15.90 -3.66 5.72
C VAL A 250 -16.05 -2.89 4.42
N ASP A 251 -16.59 -3.52 3.39
CA ASP A 251 -16.90 -2.86 2.11
C ASP A 251 -18.29 -2.22 2.17
N LEU A 252 -18.33 -0.89 2.20
CA LEU A 252 -19.56 -0.12 2.15
C LEU A 252 -19.97 0.28 0.73
N ALA A 253 -19.25 -0.17 -0.30
CA ALA A 253 -19.61 0.14 -1.68
C ALA A 253 -21.04 -0.24 -2.08
N PRO A 254 -21.61 -1.37 -1.62
CA PRO A 254 -23.00 -1.74 -1.90
C PRO A 254 -24.03 -1.10 -0.95
N VAL A 255 -23.58 -0.41 0.12
CA VAL A 255 -24.45 0.15 1.16
C VAL A 255 -24.78 1.60 0.84
N THR A 256 -26.06 1.90 0.60
CA THR A 256 -26.54 3.26 0.29
C THR A 256 -27.36 3.88 1.43
N ASP A 257 -27.85 3.04 2.37
CA ASP A 257 -28.59 3.50 3.55
C ASP A 257 -27.67 3.50 4.77
N PRO A 258 -27.41 4.65 5.41
CA PRO A 258 -26.62 4.76 6.63
C PRO A 258 -27.06 3.83 7.77
N ALA A 259 -28.36 3.53 7.86
CA ALA A 259 -28.91 2.64 8.88
C ALA A 259 -28.41 1.17 8.75
N LEU A 260 -27.91 0.78 7.58
CA LEU A 260 -27.38 -0.57 7.32
C LEU A 260 -25.90 -0.73 7.67
N VAL A 261 -25.20 0.35 8.03
CA VAL A 261 -23.75 0.28 8.37
C VAL A 261 -23.47 -0.65 9.56
N PRO A 262 -24.24 -0.65 10.66
CA PRO A 262 -24.04 -1.61 11.75
C PRO A 262 -24.14 -3.08 11.30
N ALA A 263 -25.10 -3.39 10.41
CA ALA A 263 -25.28 -4.74 9.88
C ALA A 263 -24.10 -5.13 8.94
N ALA A 264 -23.59 -4.20 8.12
CA ALA A 264 -22.41 -4.44 7.30
C ALA A 264 -21.17 -4.75 8.16
N VAL A 265 -20.97 -4.01 9.25
CA VAL A 265 -19.88 -4.26 10.21
C VAL A 265 -20.06 -5.62 10.89
N ALA A 266 -21.28 -5.96 11.34
CA ALA A 266 -21.57 -7.24 11.96
C ALA A 266 -21.28 -8.41 11.02
N ASN A 267 -21.72 -8.32 9.77
CA ASN A 267 -21.44 -9.32 8.74
C ASN A 267 -19.96 -9.53 8.51
N ALA A 268 -19.19 -8.44 8.41
CA ALA A 268 -17.74 -8.51 8.20
C ALA A 268 -17.00 -9.15 9.39
N LEU A 269 -17.52 -8.97 10.62
CA LEU A 269 -17.00 -9.57 11.85
C LEU A 269 -17.53 -10.98 12.13
N GLY A 270 -18.52 -11.45 11.35
CA GLY A 270 -19.18 -12.73 11.61
C GLY A 270 -20.05 -12.72 12.87
N VAL A 271 -20.59 -11.56 13.27
CA VAL A 271 -21.48 -11.41 14.42
C VAL A 271 -22.92 -11.73 13.99
N PRO A 272 -23.55 -12.76 14.55
CA PRO A 272 -24.94 -13.10 14.22
C PRO A 272 -25.92 -12.09 14.83
N GLU A 273 -27.03 -11.86 14.14
CA GLU A 273 -28.17 -11.09 14.70
C GLU A 273 -28.95 -11.94 15.71
N SER A 274 -29.22 -11.37 16.88
CA SER A 274 -30.06 -12.00 17.91
C SER A 274 -31.45 -11.32 17.98
N PRO A 275 -32.55 -12.08 18.05
CA PRO A 275 -33.87 -11.49 18.14
C PRO A 275 -34.03 -10.55 19.35
N GLY A 276 -34.52 -9.34 19.10
CA GLY A 276 -34.85 -8.37 20.15
C GLY A 276 -33.69 -7.55 20.68
N ARG A 277 -32.49 -7.65 20.07
CA ARG A 277 -31.33 -6.83 20.45
C ARG A 277 -30.82 -6.04 19.23
N PRO A 278 -30.51 -4.73 19.39
CA PRO A 278 -29.89 -3.95 18.32
C PRO A 278 -28.56 -4.54 17.89
N ILE A 279 -28.34 -4.73 16.59
CA ILE A 279 -27.12 -5.33 16.04
C ILE A 279 -25.86 -4.53 16.43
N LEU A 280 -25.97 -3.20 16.57
CA LEU A 280 -24.86 -2.36 17.01
C LEU A 280 -24.37 -2.71 18.42
N ASP A 281 -25.28 -3.07 19.33
CA ASP A 281 -24.92 -3.46 20.70
C ASP A 281 -24.19 -4.82 20.72
N GLU A 282 -24.57 -5.73 19.83
CA GLU A 282 -23.86 -7.01 19.65
C GLU A 282 -22.46 -6.82 19.10
N VAL A 283 -22.29 -5.92 18.12
CA VAL A 283 -20.99 -5.54 17.58
C VAL A 283 -20.11 -4.89 18.65
N LYS A 284 -20.66 -3.97 19.48
CA LYS A 284 -19.95 -3.35 20.60
C LYS A 284 -19.45 -4.39 21.60
N ASP A 285 -20.30 -5.33 22.00
CA ASP A 285 -19.91 -6.38 22.94
C ASP A 285 -18.85 -7.31 22.35
N HIS A 286 -18.96 -7.64 21.06
CA HIS A 286 -17.98 -8.46 20.36
C HIS A 286 -16.61 -7.79 20.29
N LEU A 287 -16.55 -6.47 20.07
CA LEU A 287 -15.31 -5.72 19.93
C LEU A 287 -14.68 -5.28 21.26
N ARG A 288 -15.43 -5.25 22.35
CA ARG A 288 -15.07 -4.62 23.65
C ARG A 288 -13.65 -4.94 24.15
N HIS A 289 -13.22 -6.19 23.98
CA HIS A 289 -11.91 -6.66 24.47
C HIS A 289 -10.93 -7.02 23.35
N ARG A 290 -11.33 -6.81 22.09
CA ARG A 290 -10.53 -7.17 20.93
C ARG A 290 -9.52 -6.08 20.57
N GLU A 291 -8.32 -6.52 20.22
CA GLU A 291 -7.25 -5.72 19.65
C GLU A 291 -7.21 -5.94 18.15
N LEU A 292 -7.99 -5.15 17.42
CA LEU A 292 -8.34 -5.36 16.02
C LEU A 292 -8.13 -4.08 15.19
N LEU A 293 -7.64 -4.25 13.96
CA LEU A 293 -7.64 -3.18 12.96
C LEU A 293 -8.85 -3.34 12.05
N GLN A 294 -9.75 -2.37 12.09
CA GLN A 294 -10.89 -2.29 11.19
C GLN A 294 -10.57 -1.38 10.01
N VAL A 295 -10.80 -1.85 8.80
CA VAL A 295 -10.74 -1.05 7.56
C VAL A 295 -12.15 -0.90 7.03
N VAL A 296 -12.64 0.33 6.93
CA VAL A 296 -13.97 0.63 6.41
C VAL A 296 -13.82 1.39 5.10
N ASP A 297 -14.17 0.75 4.00
CA ASP A 297 -13.94 1.27 2.65
C ASP A 297 -15.20 1.90 2.05
N ASN A 298 -15.01 3.01 1.32
CA ASN A 298 -16.08 3.75 0.61
C ASN A 298 -17.13 4.41 1.53
N PHE A 299 -16.69 5.07 2.60
CA PHE A 299 -17.59 5.65 3.60
C PHE A 299 -18.37 6.89 3.10
N GLU A 300 -17.91 7.56 2.05
CA GLU A 300 -18.47 8.82 1.55
C GLU A 300 -19.96 8.78 1.24
N GLN A 301 -20.50 7.62 0.86
CA GLN A 301 -21.92 7.49 0.51
C GLN A 301 -22.85 7.31 1.72
N VAL A 302 -22.29 6.99 2.88
CA VAL A 302 -23.00 6.81 4.15
C VAL A 302 -22.36 7.63 5.26
N ALA A 303 -21.83 8.82 4.92
CA ALA A 303 -21.12 9.68 5.86
C ALA A 303 -21.96 10.03 7.11
N GLU A 304 -23.29 10.07 6.99
CA GLU A 304 -24.22 10.26 8.10
C GLU A 304 -24.14 9.15 9.17
N ALA A 305 -23.58 7.97 8.83
CA ALA A 305 -23.33 6.89 9.79
C ALA A 305 -22.05 7.08 10.61
N GLY A 306 -21.35 8.20 10.48
CA GLY A 306 -20.15 8.53 11.27
C GLY A 306 -20.30 8.25 12.77
N PRO A 307 -21.39 8.62 13.43
CA PRO A 307 -21.62 8.32 14.85
C PRO A 307 -21.48 6.84 15.21
N VAL A 308 -21.77 5.90 14.30
CA VAL A 308 -21.59 4.45 14.52
C VAL A 308 -20.11 4.14 14.77
N ILE A 309 -19.20 4.73 14.00
CA ILE A 309 -17.76 4.52 14.18
C ILE A 309 -17.30 5.08 15.54
N GLU A 310 -17.79 6.26 15.94
CA GLU A 310 -17.49 6.82 17.27
C GLU A 310 -17.94 5.90 18.40
N GLU A 311 -19.18 5.38 18.30
CA GLU A 311 -19.74 4.47 19.31
C GLU A 311 -18.92 3.17 19.43
N LEU A 312 -18.46 2.60 18.30
CA LEU A 312 -17.61 1.42 18.30
C LEU A 312 -16.24 1.71 18.97
N LEU A 313 -15.61 2.85 18.65
CA LEU A 313 -14.35 3.26 19.25
C LEU A 313 -14.46 3.57 20.74
N VAL A 314 -15.60 4.07 21.20
CA VAL A 314 -15.89 4.27 22.64
C VAL A 314 -16.05 2.93 23.36
N ALA A 315 -16.79 1.99 22.77
CA ALA A 315 -17.06 0.69 23.36
C ALA A 315 -15.85 -0.24 23.37
N ALA A 316 -14.93 -0.09 22.40
CA ALA A 316 -13.76 -0.94 22.18
C ALA A 316 -12.45 -0.14 22.28
N PRO A 317 -11.80 -0.02 23.46
CA PRO A 317 -10.63 0.83 23.66
C PRO A 317 -9.40 0.42 22.85
N LYS A 318 -9.31 -0.86 22.43
CA LYS A 318 -8.18 -1.40 21.64
C LYS A 318 -8.48 -1.48 20.15
N LEU A 319 -9.68 -1.09 19.72
CA LEU A 319 -10.05 -0.99 18.32
C LEU A 319 -9.31 0.20 17.68
N ARG A 320 -8.73 -0.04 16.51
CA ARG A 320 -8.29 1.02 15.60
C ARG A 320 -9.06 0.90 14.30
N THR A 321 -9.48 2.04 13.78
CA THR A 321 -10.28 2.10 12.55
C THR A 321 -9.58 2.98 11.53
N MET A 322 -9.39 2.44 10.34
CA MET A 322 -8.95 3.16 9.16
C MET A 322 -10.12 3.23 8.19
N VAL A 323 -10.51 4.44 7.81
CA VAL A 323 -11.62 4.70 6.90
C VAL A 323 -11.07 5.22 5.57
N THR A 324 -11.62 4.76 4.46
CA THR A 324 -11.40 5.44 3.17
C THR A 324 -12.64 6.20 2.79
N SER A 325 -12.46 7.46 2.42
CA SER A 325 -13.54 8.35 2.03
C SER A 325 -13.05 9.39 1.03
N ARG A 326 -13.95 9.99 0.28
CA ARG A 326 -13.65 11.18 -0.54
C ARG A 326 -13.82 12.47 0.25
N VAL A 327 -14.49 12.39 1.39
CA VAL A 327 -14.80 13.49 2.28
C VAL A 327 -14.28 13.20 3.66
N VAL A 328 -13.90 14.24 4.39
CA VAL A 328 -13.60 14.15 5.83
C VAL A 328 -14.89 13.85 6.58
N LEU A 329 -14.83 12.97 7.58
CA LEU A 329 -16.03 12.57 8.34
C LEU A 329 -16.39 13.55 9.45
N SER A 330 -15.45 14.40 9.84
CA SER A 330 -15.59 15.41 10.93
C SER A 330 -15.96 14.78 12.28
N LEU A 331 -15.39 13.61 12.58
CA LEU A 331 -15.63 12.87 13.81
C LEU A 331 -14.63 13.23 14.92
N ARG A 332 -15.03 13.03 16.18
CA ARG A 332 -14.13 13.29 17.32
C ARG A 332 -12.94 12.32 17.31
N GLY A 333 -11.74 12.88 17.37
CA GLY A 333 -10.50 12.09 17.36
C GLY A 333 -10.12 11.54 15.99
N GLU A 334 -10.80 11.99 14.94
CA GLU A 334 -10.41 11.70 13.56
C GLU A 334 -9.07 12.39 13.23
N GLN A 335 -8.18 11.63 12.65
CA GLN A 335 -6.99 12.14 11.99
C GLN A 335 -7.19 11.94 10.48
N GLU A 336 -7.05 13.01 9.72
CA GLU A 336 -7.07 12.93 8.27
C GLU A 336 -5.67 12.65 7.71
N TYR A 337 -5.63 11.85 6.64
CA TYR A 337 -4.49 11.72 5.75
C TYR A 337 -4.94 11.82 4.30
N ALA A 338 -4.63 12.94 3.65
CA ALA A 338 -4.94 13.15 2.24
C ALA A 338 -3.95 12.35 1.37
N VAL A 339 -4.45 11.29 0.71
CA VAL A 339 -3.64 10.40 -0.15
C VAL A 339 -3.25 11.12 -1.43
N PRO A 340 -1.97 11.46 -1.64
CA PRO A 340 -1.52 12.17 -2.83
C PRO A 340 -1.61 11.28 -4.08
N PRO A 341 -1.64 11.85 -5.29
CA PRO A 341 -1.32 11.10 -6.50
C PRO A 341 0.11 10.53 -6.46
N LEU A 342 0.41 9.55 -7.33
CA LEU A 342 1.78 9.05 -7.49
C LEU A 342 2.70 10.15 -8.01
N HIS A 343 3.96 10.08 -7.62
CA HIS A 343 4.98 10.99 -8.16
C HIS A 343 5.08 10.86 -9.68
N VAL A 344 5.10 12.01 -10.35
CA VAL A 344 5.25 12.13 -11.81
C VAL A 344 6.56 12.79 -12.15
N PRO A 345 7.16 12.49 -13.33
CA PRO A 345 8.33 13.21 -13.81
C PRO A 345 8.02 14.70 -14.00
N ASP A 346 8.98 15.55 -13.65
CA ASP A 346 8.89 16.99 -13.92
C ASP A 346 9.12 17.26 -15.42
N PRO A 347 8.13 17.74 -16.17
CA PRO A 347 8.28 18.01 -17.60
C PRO A 347 9.37 19.04 -17.92
N GLY A 348 9.70 19.95 -16.98
CA GLY A 348 10.74 20.97 -17.12
C GLY A 348 12.16 20.44 -16.95
N ARG A 349 12.33 19.21 -16.45
CA ARG A 349 13.63 18.57 -16.19
C ARG A 349 13.93 17.37 -17.10
N LEU A 350 13.13 17.14 -18.11
CA LEU A 350 13.40 16.12 -19.14
C LEU A 350 14.47 16.64 -20.12
N PRO A 351 15.42 15.79 -20.63
CA PRO A 351 15.42 14.33 -20.51
C PRO A 351 16.13 13.83 -19.24
N LEU A 352 15.45 12.95 -18.48
CA LEU A 352 16.08 12.10 -17.48
C LEU A 352 16.61 10.84 -18.19
N ASP A 353 17.63 10.21 -17.63
CA ASP A 353 18.05 8.90 -18.13
C ASP A 353 16.93 7.85 -17.89
N LEU A 354 17.02 6.73 -18.59
CA LEU A 354 15.99 5.69 -18.53
C LEU A 354 15.86 5.13 -17.11
N SER A 355 16.98 5.03 -16.36
CA SER A 355 16.99 4.48 -15.00
C SER A 355 16.27 5.41 -14.03
N ALA A 356 16.49 6.71 -14.12
CA ALA A 356 15.80 7.72 -13.32
C ALA A 356 14.29 7.75 -13.62
N LEU A 357 13.88 7.59 -14.89
CA LEU A 357 12.48 7.54 -15.26
C LEU A 357 11.79 6.27 -14.77
N THR A 358 12.46 5.12 -14.80
CA THR A 358 11.90 3.85 -14.29
C THR A 358 11.73 3.85 -12.77
N ALA A 359 12.50 4.67 -12.04
CA ALA A 359 12.35 4.83 -10.60
C ALA A 359 11.11 5.66 -10.22
N VAL A 360 10.55 6.47 -11.14
CA VAL A 360 9.36 7.28 -10.85
C VAL A 360 8.12 6.39 -10.78
N GLU A 361 7.39 6.47 -9.67
CA GLU A 361 6.25 5.60 -9.34
C GLU A 361 5.19 5.52 -10.45
N ALA A 362 4.78 6.67 -10.99
CA ALA A 362 3.76 6.75 -12.05
C ALA A 362 4.23 6.07 -13.34
N VAL A 363 5.52 6.20 -13.70
CA VAL A 363 6.13 5.56 -14.87
C VAL A 363 6.26 4.06 -14.64
N ARG A 364 6.68 3.64 -13.43
CA ARG A 364 6.76 2.24 -13.03
C ARG A 364 5.39 1.57 -13.12
N LEU A 365 4.34 2.21 -12.56
CA LEU A 365 2.98 1.69 -12.64
C LEU A 365 2.52 1.54 -14.10
N PHE A 366 2.71 2.57 -14.93
CA PHE A 366 2.36 2.50 -16.35
C PHE A 366 3.06 1.33 -17.04
N THR A 367 4.37 1.19 -16.82
CA THR A 367 5.20 0.16 -17.44
C THR A 367 4.74 -1.24 -17.05
N GLU A 368 4.54 -1.52 -15.76
CA GLU A 368 4.06 -2.81 -15.29
C GLU A 368 2.67 -3.17 -15.85
N ARG A 369 1.74 -2.21 -15.86
CA ARG A 369 0.39 -2.44 -16.40
C ARG A 369 0.38 -2.58 -17.93
N ALA A 370 1.25 -1.84 -18.63
CA ALA A 370 1.43 -1.95 -20.07
C ALA A 370 2.03 -3.32 -20.46
N GLN A 371 3.00 -3.82 -19.71
CA GLN A 371 3.59 -5.15 -19.90
C GLN A 371 2.57 -6.27 -19.62
N ALA A 372 1.78 -6.14 -18.55
CA ALA A 372 0.70 -7.10 -18.27
C ALA A 372 -0.38 -7.09 -19.37
N ALA A 373 -0.65 -5.93 -19.97
CA ALA A 373 -1.60 -5.79 -21.07
C ALA A 373 -1.04 -6.23 -22.41
N SER A 374 0.24 -5.97 -22.68
CA SER A 374 0.95 -6.25 -23.92
C SER A 374 2.37 -6.75 -23.59
N PRO A 375 2.62 -8.05 -23.56
CA PRO A 375 3.93 -8.63 -23.20
C PRO A 375 5.10 -8.15 -24.06
N ARG A 376 4.82 -7.58 -25.23
CA ARG A 376 5.85 -7.00 -26.12
C ARG A 376 6.20 -5.54 -25.78
N PHE A 377 5.48 -4.94 -24.84
CA PHE A 377 5.76 -3.56 -24.42
C PHE A 377 7.05 -3.55 -23.58
N THR A 378 7.98 -2.69 -23.97
CA THR A 378 9.19 -2.39 -23.20
C THR A 378 9.37 -0.89 -23.13
N LEU A 379 9.75 -0.39 -21.96
CA LEU A 379 10.15 1.00 -21.82
C LEU A 379 11.55 1.16 -22.40
N THR A 380 11.71 2.11 -23.34
CA THR A 380 12.95 2.39 -24.06
C THR A 380 13.28 3.86 -23.97
N GLU A 381 14.53 4.26 -24.26
CA GLU A 381 14.91 5.69 -24.34
C GLU A 381 14.04 6.49 -25.32
N GLN A 382 13.50 5.83 -26.36
CA GLN A 382 12.67 6.49 -27.35
C GLN A 382 11.24 6.78 -26.84
N ASN A 383 10.61 5.85 -26.10
CA ASN A 383 9.24 6.01 -25.65
C ASN A 383 9.11 6.51 -24.21
N ALA A 384 10.18 6.47 -23.40
CA ALA A 384 10.17 6.89 -22.00
C ALA A 384 9.74 8.37 -21.82
N PRO A 385 10.19 9.35 -22.63
CA PRO A 385 9.70 10.73 -22.51
C PRO A 385 8.19 10.84 -22.79
N VAL A 386 7.67 10.02 -23.70
CA VAL A 386 6.24 9.99 -24.03
C VAL A 386 5.43 9.40 -22.89
N VAL A 387 5.91 8.32 -22.28
CA VAL A 387 5.30 7.72 -21.09
C VAL A 387 5.32 8.68 -19.91
N ALA A 388 6.43 9.40 -19.72
CA ALA A 388 6.55 10.45 -18.71
C ALA A 388 5.49 11.56 -18.92
N GLU A 389 5.30 12.03 -20.15
CA GLU A 389 4.26 13.03 -20.47
C GLU A 389 2.85 12.47 -20.26
N ILE A 390 2.59 11.19 -20.62
CA ILE A 390 1.31 10.53 -20.36
C ILE A 390 1.01 10.54 -18.85
N THR A 391 1.94 10.08 -18.03
CA THR A 391 1.72 9.97 -16.58
C THR A 391 1.55 11.34 -15.91
N ALA A 392 2.28 12.35 -16.37
CA ALA A 392 2.13 13.73 -15.90
C ALA A 392 0.74 14.30 -16.27
N ARG A 393 0.25 14.09 -17.50
CA ARG A 393 -1.10 14.51 -17.93
C ARG A 393 -2.24 13.78 -17.24
N LEU A 394 -1.97 12.63 -16.66
CA LEU A 394 -2.92 11.86 -15.86
C LEU A 394 -2.78 12.18 -14.37
N ASP A 395 -2.08 13.28 -14.04
CA ASP A 395 -1.87 13.79 -12.67
C ASP A 395 -1.30 12.75 -11.69
N GLY A 396 -0.65 11.68 -12.17
CA GLY A 396 -0.21 10.58 -11.31
C GLY A 396 -1.35 9.75 -10.71
N LEU A 397 -2.59 9.89 -11.19
CA LEU A 397 -3.73 9.12 -10.68
C LEU A 397 -3.61 7.64 -11.08
N PRO A 398 -3.48 6.70 -10.13
CA PRO A 398 -3.27 5.29 -10.43
C PRO A 398 -4.30 4.70 -11.38
N LEU A 399 -5.59 4.95 -11.14
CA LEU A 399 -6.65 4.44 -12.00
C LEU A 399 -6.55 4.95 -13.44
N ALA A 400 -6.22 6.24 -13.62
CA ALA A 400 -6.06 6.84 -14.93
C ALA A 400 -4.87 6.22 -15.69
N ILE A 401 -3.75 6.01 -14.96
CA ILE A 401 -2.55 5.39 -15.50
C ILE A 401 -2.82 3.94 -15.91
N GLU A 402 -3.50 3.15 -15.09
CA GLU A 402 -3.87 1.77 -15.40
C GLU A 402 -4.78 1.68 -16.63
N LEU A 403 -5.78 2.57 -16.72
CA LEU A 403 -6.66 2.65 -17.90
C LEU A 403 -5.90 3.03 -19.17
N ALA A 404 -4.98 3.98 -19.11
CA ALA A 404 -4.14 4.37 -20.23
C ALA A 404 -3.17 3.24 -20.63
N ALA A 405 -2.51 2.61 -19.67
CA ALA A 405 -1.57 1.51 -19.90
C ALA A 405 -2.23 0.31 -20.60
N THR A 406 -3.49 -0.02 -20.26
CA THR A 406 -4.21 -1.11 -20.95
C THR A 406 -4.45 -0.84 -22.44
N ARG A 407 -4.38 0.43 -22.91
CA ARG A 407 -4.52 0.79 -24.33
C ARG A 407 -3.30 0.41 -25.18
N THR A 408 -2.17 0.09 -24.55
CA THR A 408 -0.97 -0.40 -25.26
C THR A 408 -1.20 -1.70 -26.02
N LYS A 409 -2.30 -2.42 -25.74
CA LYS A 409 -2.76 -3.56 -26.58
C LYS A 409 -3.05 -3.16 -28.02
N VAL A 410 -3.47 -1.90 -28.26
CA VAL A 410 -3.98 -1.44 -29.56
C VAL A 410 -3.27 -0.19 -30.07
N LEU A 411 -2.71 0.63 -29.18
CA LEU A 411 -2.14 1.93 -29.47
C LEU A 411 -0.69 2.02 -29.02
N THR A 412 0.14 2.78 -29.76
CA THR A 412 1.48 3.14 -29.28
C THR A 412 1.39 4.25 -28.21
N PRO A 413 2.42 4.44 -27.35
CA PRO A 413 2.43 5.54 -26.38
C PRO A 413 2.19 6.91 -27.01
N GLU A 414 2.74 7.18 -28.20
CA GLU A 414 2.55 8.44 -28.93
C GLU A 414 1.10 8.64 -29.35
N GLN A 415 0.44 7.55 -29.79
CA GLN A 415 -0.98 7.58 -30.15
C GLN A 415 -1.87 7.77 -28.92
N ILE A 416 -1.50 7.19 -27.76
CA ILE A 416 -2.20 7.43 -26.49
C ILE A 416 -2.07 8.90 -26.11
N LEU A 417 -0.85 9.44 -26.11
CA LEU A 417 -0.57 10.83 -25.76
C LEU A 417 -1.33 11.82 -26.68
N SER A 418 -1.32 11.58 -28.00
CA SER A 418 -2.01 12.46 -28.96
C SER A 418 -3.52 12.52 -28.71
N ARG A 419 -4.11 11.42 -28.24
CA ARG A 419 -5.54 11.34 -27.93
C ARG A 419 -5.88 11.94 -26.57
N LEU A 420 -5.01 11.78 -25.58
CA LEU A 420 -5.14 12.47 -24.29
C LEU A 420 -5.12 14.00 -24.47
N LYS A 421 -4.35 14.53 -25.43
CA LYS A 421 -4.37 15.96 -25.80
C LYS A 421 -5.72 16.45 -26.34
N ARG A 422 -6.58 15.55 -26.76
CA ARG A 422 -7.85 15.90 -27.41
C ARG A 422 -9.08 15.67 -26.52
N ARG A 423 -9.12 14.65 -25.68
CA ARG A 423 -10.22 14.35 -24.72
C ARG A 423 -9.86 13.20 -23.77
N LEU A 424 -10.28 13.30 -22.50
CA LEU A 424 -10.27 12.20 -21.52
C LEU A 424 -11.13 10.98 -21.92
N SER A 425 -11.97 11.11 -22.95
CA SER A 425 -12.87 10.04 -23.43
C SER A 425 -12.18 8.73 -23.82
N ILE A 426 -10.84 8.71 -23.94
CA ILE A 426 -10.08 7.49 -24.20
C ILE A 426 -10.05 6.53 -22.98
N LEU A 427 -10.33 7.03 -21.76
CA LEU A 427 -10.23 6.27 -20.51
C LEU A 427 -11.57 5.62 -20.12
N THR A 428 -12.21 4.91 -21.07
CA THR A 428 -13.59 4.43 -20.95
C THR A 428 -13.77 2.93 -20.66
N SER A 429 -12.71 2.14 -20.44
CA SER A 429 -12.86 0.68 -20.30
C SER A 429 -11.91 0.12 -19.25
N GLY A 430 -12.37 0.02 -18.01
CA GLY A 430 -11.72 -0.75 -16.94
C GLY A 430 -12.10 -2.24 -16.96
N ALA A 431 -11.53 -3.03 -16.05
CA ALA A 431 -11.83 -4.44 -15.89
C ALA A 431 -13.32 -4.64 -15.55
N ARG A 432 -13.97 -5.64 -16.18
CA ARG A 432 -15.41 -5.92 -15.96
C ARG A 432 -15.76 -6.30 -14.53
N SER A 433 -14.78 -6.75 -13.75
CA SER A 433 -14.91 -7.09 -12.33
C SER A 433 -14.94 -5.87 -11.40
N LEU A 434 -14.60 -4.67 -11.88
CA LEU A 434 -14.65 -3.45 -11.08
C LEU A 434 -16.08 -2.90 -10.98
N PRO A 435 -16.45 -2.25 -9.86
CA PRO A 435 -17.68 -1.46 -9.74
C PRO A 435 -17.80 -0.46 -10.90
N GLU A 436 -19.02 -0.17 -11.35
CA GLU A 436 -19.26 0.70 -12.52
C GLU A 436 -18.57 2.07 -12.40
N ARG A 437 -18.58 2.66 -11.18
CA ARG A 437 -17.92 3.91 -10.82
C ARG A 437 -16.39 3.89 -10.95
N GLN A 438 -15.76 2.71 -10.98
CA GLN A 438 -14.30 2.53 -11.14
C GLN A 438 -13.92 2.04 -12.55
N ARG A 439 -14.91 1.78 -13.41
CA ARG A 439 -14.64 1.32 -14.77
C ARG A 439 -14.09 2.41 -15.68
N THR A 440 -14.35 3.68 -15.35
CA THR A 440 -13.82 4.83 -16.11
C THR A 440 -13.39 5.92 -15.14
N LEU A 441 -12.37 6.69 -15.52
CA LEU A 441 -11.97 7.86 -14.73
C LEU A 441 -13.11 8.89 -14.66
N ARG A 442 -13.83 9.09 -15.77
CA ARG A 442 -14.98 10.00 -15.85
C ARG A 442 -16.07 9.61 -14.85
N ALA A 443 -16.40 8.32 -14.73
CA ALA A 443 -17.38 7.86 -13.74
C ALA A 443 -16.90 8.10 -12.30
N ALA A 444 -15.60 7.93 -12.04
CA ALA A 444 -15.04 8.23 -10.72
C ALA A 444 -15.11 9.73 -10.37
N ILE A 445 -14.86 10.62 -11.33
CA ILE A 445 -14.99 12.07 -11.12
C ILE A 445 -16.46 12.48 -11.00
N ALA A 446 -17.32 11.99 -11.91
CA ALA A 446 -18.76 12.26 -11.88
C ALA A 446 -19.39 11.90 -10.53
N TRP A 447 -19.01 10.75 -9.94
CA TRP A 447 -19.46 10.35 -8.62
C TRP A 447 -19.07 11.37 -7.53
N SER A 448 -17.85 11.95 -7.55
CA SER A 448 -17.47 13.01 -6.60
C SER A 448 -18.25 14.30 -6.84
N HIS A 449 -18.51 14.64 -8.10
CA HIS A 449 -19.31 15.79 -8.49
C HIS A 449 -20.79 15.63 -8.05
N ASP A 450 -21.33 14.41 -8.06
CA ASP A 450 -22.71 14.15 -7.65
C ASP A 450 -22.95 14.35 -6.14
N LEU A 451 -21.88 14.32 -5.32
CA LEU A 451 -21.93 14.66 -3.90
C LEU A 451 -22.02 16.17 -3.63
N LEU A 452 -21.85 17.02 -4.66
CA LEU A 452 -21.97 18.46 -4.55
C LEU A 452 -23.43 18.90 -4.57
N ASP A 453 -23.74 19.89 -3.78
CA ASP A 453 -25.00 20.62 -3.92
C ASP A 453 -25.02 21.48 -5.21
N PRO A 454 -26.15 22.06 -5.62
CA PRO A 454 -26.23 22.86 -6.84
C PRO A 454 -25.33 24.10 -6.86
N VAL A 455 -25.08 24.73 -5.72
CA VAL A 455 -24.21 25.91 -5.60
C VAL A 455 -22.76 25.52 -5.71
N GLU A 456 -22.36 24.47 -5.01
CA GLU A 456 -21.03 23.90 -5.07
C GLU A 456 -20.67 23.40 -6.48
N ARG A 457 -21.63 22.80 -7.21
CA ARG A 457 -21.43 22.37 -8.61
C ARG A 457 -21.11 23.57 -9.51
N ARG A 458 -21.79 24.70 -9.34
CA ARG A 458 -21.52 25.92 -10.11
C ARG A 458 -20.15 26.50 -9.73
N LEU A 459 -19.82 26.59 -8.44
CA LEU A 459 -18.52 27.03 -7.98
C LEU A 459 -17.39 26.16 -8.53
N PHE A 460 -17.51 24.84 -8.42
CA PHE A 460 -16.58 23.87 -8.98
C PHE A 460 -16.37 24.07 -10.49
N ALA A 461 -17.46 24.22 -11.25
CA ALA A 461 -17.39 24.45 -12.68
C ALA A 461 -16.66 25.76 -13.02
N ARG A 462 -16.96 26.86 -12.29
CA ARG A 462 -16.29 28.17 -12.49
C ARG A 462 -14.81 28.11 -12.18
N LEU A 463 -14.39 27.42 -11.10
CA LEU A 463 -12.99 27.24 -10.74
C LEU A 463 -12.17 26.48 -11.79
N SER A 464 -12.80 25.71 -12.65
CA SER A 464 -12.11 24.93 -13.69
C SER A 464 -11.45 25.79 -14.79
N VAL A 465 -11.73 27.09 -14.87
CA VAL A 465 -11.07 28.01 -15.83
C VAL A 465 -9.60 28.25 -15.49
N PHE A 466 -9.23 28.10 -14.23
CA PHE A 466 -7.84 28.31 -13.81
C PHE A 466 -6.92 27.20 -14.30
N THR A 467 -5.75 27.59 -14.76
CA THR A 467 -4.67 26.69 -15.17
C THR A 467 -3.48 26.89 -14.24
N GLY A 468 -2.99 25.81 -13.60
CA GLY A 468 -1.82 25.88 -12.73
C GLY A 468 -2.08 26.42 -11.31
N GLY A 469 -3.35 26.51 -10.89
CA GLY A 469 -3.77 26.92 -9.55
C GLY A 469 -4.07 28.43 -9.41
N TRP A 470 -4.68 28.78 -8.27
CA TRP A 470 -5.18 30.13 -7.98
C TRP A 470 -5.03 30.49 -6.50
N THR A 471 -5.18 31.79 -6.17
CA THR A 471 -5.28 32.26 -4.79
C THR A 471 -6.74 32.39 -4.37
N PHE A 472 -6.98 32.62 -3.08
CA PHE A 472 -8.33 32.87 -2.55
C PHE A 472 -8.99 34.06 -3.26
N GLU A 473 -8.26 35.17 -3.37
CA GLU A 473 -8.73 36.41 -4.00
C GLU A 473 -9.06 36.21 -5.49
N SER A 474 -8.27 35.40 -6.20
CA SER A 474 -8.56 35.07 -7.60
C SER A 474 -9.84 34.27 -7.73
N ALA A 475 -10.11 33.33 -6.80
CA ALA A 475 -11.35 32.58 -6.78
C ALA A 475 -12.57 33.49 -6.52
N GLU A 476 -12.48 34.44 -5.57
CA GLU A 476 -13.55 35.41 -5.34
C GLU A 476 -13.84 36.25 -6.58
N ALA A 477 -12.80 36.80 -7.21
CA ALA A 477 -12.96 37.67 -8.38
C ALA A 477 -13.59 36.97 -9.58
N VAL A 478 -13.18 35.72 -9.86
CA VAL A 478 -13.63 34.99 -11.06
C VAL A 478 -14.96 34.27 -10.83
N CYS A 479 -15.14 33.66 -9.66
CA CYS A 479 -16.29 32.81 -9.40
C CYS A 479 -17.51 33.57 -8.90
N ASP A 480 -17.33 34.85 -8.44
CA ASP A 480 -18.40 35.68 -7.93
C ASP A 480 -19.30 34.93 -6.92
N PRO A 481 -18.78 34.63 -5.72
CA PRO A 481 -19.51 33.83 -4.73
C PRO A 481 -20.82 34.51 -4.28
N GLU A 482 -20.88 35.84 -4.27
CA GLU A 482 -22.11 36.59 -3.92
C GLU A 482 -23.23 36.28 -4.94
N GLU A 483 -22.92 36.24 -6.25
CA GLU A 483 -23.87 35.82 -7.29
C GLU A 483 -24.31 34.37 -7.09
N LEU A 484 -23.40 33.51 -6.59
CA LEU A 484 -23.71 32.10 -6.30
C LEU A 484 -24.48 31.92 -4.98
N GLY A 485 -24.49 32.94 -4.09
CA GLY A 485 -25.12 32.84 -2.78
C GLY A 485 -24.37 31.96 -1.77
N VAL A 486 -23.05 31.90 -1.90
CA VAL A 486 -22.15 31.13 -1.00
C VAL A 486 -21.00 32.01 -0.53
N ASP A 487 -20.56 31.84 0.71
CA ASP A 487 -19.29 32.39 1.18
C ASP A 487 -18.13 31.67 0.44
N ALA A 488 -17.17 32.47 -0.05
CA ALA A 488 -16.04 31.92 -0.83
C ALA A 488 -15.19 30.95 0.00
N LEU A 489 -14.99 31.24 1.30
CA LEU A 489 -14.21 30.39 2.18
C LEU A 489 -14.92 29.07 2.44
N ASP A 490 -16.22 29.11 2.71
CA ASP A 490 -17.04 27.92 2.96
C ASP A 490 -17.09 27.03 1.70
N GLY A 491 -17.30 27.65 0.53
CA GLY A 491 -17.35 26.94 -0.74
C GLY A 491 -16.02 26.26 -1.09
N LEU A 492 -14.89 26.96 -0.94
CA LEU A 492 -13.56 26.37 -1.19
C LEU A 492 -13.23 25.30 -0.15
N THR A 493 -13.57 25.51 1.12
CA THR A 493 -13.37 24.52 2.18
C THR A 493 -14.13 23.23 1.85
N SER A 494 -15.39 23.33 1.48
CA SER A 494 -16.20 22.18 1.09
C SER A 494 -15.63 21.43 -0.11
N LEU A 495 -15.13 22.14 -1.11
CA LEU A 495 -14.49 21.48 -2.29
C LEU A 495 -13.16 20.82 -1.93
N VAL A 496 -12.38 21.35 -0.97
CA VAL A 496 -11.18 20.71 -0.42
C VAL A 496 -11.58 19.44 0.33
N ASP A 497 -12.55 19.53 1.24
CA ASP A 497 -13.05 18.41 2.03
C ASP A 497 -13.58 17.25 1.15
N LYS A 498 -14.16 17.60 -0.01
CA LYS A 498 -14.64 16.64 -1.02
C LYS A 498 -13.55 16.21 -2.01
N SER A 499 -12.30 16.57 -1.76
CA SER A 499 -11.11 16.17 -2.56
C SER A 499 -11.22 16.53 -4.05
N LEU A 500 -11.94 17.57 -4.41
CA LEU A 500 -12.06 18.07 -5.79
C LEU A 500 -11.04 19.16 -6.10
N ILE A 501 -10.60 19.88 -5.08
CA ILE A 501 -9.47 20.81 -5.14
C ILE A 501 -8.51 20.48 -4.01
N ARG A 502 -7.29 20.98 -4.07
CA ARG A 502 -6.29 20.82 -3.01
C ARG A 502 -5.62 22.14 -2.70
N ARG A 503 -5.29 22.32 -1.43
CA ARG A 503 -4.44 23.42 -0.97
C ARG A 503 -2.97 23.06 -1.27
N VAL A 504 -2.24 23.99 -1.83
CA VAL A 504 -0.80 23.88 -2.11
C VAL A 504 -0.08 24.89 -1.25
N GLU A 505 0.81 24.41 -0.40
CA GLU A 505 1.64 25.26 0.46
C GLU A 505 3.02 25.45 -0.19
N ALA A 506 3.45 26.71 -0.24
CA ALA A 506 4.81 27.05 -0.61
C ALA A 506 5.38 27.96 0.48
N PRO A 507 6.60 27.72 1.00
CA PRO A 507 7.19 28.55 2.04
C PRO A 507 7.23 30.03 1.64
N GLY A 508 6.62 30.91 2.46
CA GLY A 508 6.60 32.36 2.24
C GLY A 508 5.62 32.87 1.19
N CYS A 509 4.75 32.01 0.63
CA CYS A 509 3.71 32.42 -0.32
C CYS A 509 2.31 32.30 0.31
N PRO A 510 1.33 33.13 -0.14
CA PRO A 510 -0.08 32.94 0.22
C PRO A 510 -0.55 31.53 -0.15
N ALA A 511 -1.53 31.02 0.62
CA ALA A 511 -2.14 29.73 0.31
C ALA A 511 -2.70 29.72 -1.12
N ARG A 512 -2.33 28.73 -1.88
CA ARG A 512 -2.83 28.51 -3.24
C ARG A 512 -3.69 27.26 -3.29
N PHE A 513 -4.65 27.26 -4.19
CA PHE A 513 -5.48 26.10 -4.49
C PHE A 513 -5.13 25.58 -5.88
N SER A 514 -5.31 24.31 -6.11
CA SER A 514 -5.15 23.69 -7.42
C SER A 514 -6.17 22.57 -7.63
N MET A 515 -6.50 22.33 -8.87
CA MET A 515 -7.35 21.24 -9.32
C MET A 515 -6.51 20.31 -10.19
N LEU A 516 -6.67 19.00 -10.03
CA LEU A 516 -6.06 18.05 -10.93
C LEU A 516 -6.56 18.28 -12.36
N GLU A 517 -5.69 18.16 -13.35
CA GLU A 517 -6.04 18.46 -14.75
C GLU A 517 -7.22 17.60 -15.23
N THR A 518 -7.25 16.33 -14.82
CA THR A 518 -8.34 15.41 -15.13
C THR A 518 -9.69 15.83 -14.53
N ILE A 519 -9.67 16.43 -13.33
CA ILE A 519 -10.87 16.99 -12.66
C ILE A 519 -11.25 18.32 -13.32
N ARG A 520 -10.25 19.15 -13.67
CA ARG A 520 -10.43 20.43 -14.34
C ARG A 520 -11.12 20.28 -15.71
N GLU A 521 -10.69 19.32 -16.51
CA GLU A 521 -11.33 19.03 -17.81
C GLU A 521 -12.81 18.66 -17.65
N PHE A 522 -13.13 17.84 -16.63
CA PHE A 522 -14.53 17.52 -16.32
C PHE A 522 -15.31 18.76 -15.89
N GLY A 523 -14.73 19.64 -15.05
CA GLY A 523 -15.34 20.89 -14.61
C GLY A 523 -15.60 21.84 -15.79
N LEU A 524 -14.65 21.96 -16.74
CA LEU A 524 -14.83 22.74 -17.95
C LEU A 524 -15.97 22.22 -18.82
N GLU A 525 -16.14 20.90 -18.95
CA GLU A 525 -17.29 20.34 -19.66
C GLU A 525 -18.62 20.71 -18.99
N GLN A 526 -18.68 20.75 -17.64
CA GLN A 526 -19.86 21.19 -16.91
C GLN A 526 -20.12 22.68 -17.12
N LEU A 527 -19.05 23.51 -17.10
CA LEU A 527 -19.14 24.95 -17.33
C LEU A 527 -19.61 25.28 -18.75
N GLU A 528 -19.14 24.51 -19.76
CA GLU A 528 -19.60 24.64 -21.14
C GLU A 528 -21.09 24.24 -21.29
N ALA A 529 -21.48 23.14 -20.63
CA ALA A 529 -22.86 22.65 -20.63
C ALA A 529 -23.84 23.61 -19.96
N SER A 530 -23.40 24.36 -18.94
CA SER A 530 -24.21 25.40 -18.26
C SER A 530 -24.34 26.70 -19.08
N GLY A 531 -23.52 26.89 -20.10
CA GLY A 531 -23.46 28.12 -20.89
C GLY A 531 -22.71 29.29 -20.24
N GLU A 532 -22.07 29.05 -19.08
CA GLU A 532 -21.34 30.09 -18.33
C GLU A 532 -19.87 30.24 -18.77
N LEU A 533 -19.37 29.43 -19.69
CA LEU A 533 -17.94 29.37 -20.04
C LEU A 533 -17.37 30.73 -20.50
N GLU A 534 -18.02 31.40 -21.43
CA GLU A 534 -17.54 32.68 -21.99
C GLU A 534 -17.60 33.83 -20.97
N PRO A 535 -18.67 34.01 -20.16
CA PRO A 535 -18.69 35.01 -19.09
C PRO A 535 -17.59 34.80 -18.05
N VAL A 536 -17.35 33.55 -17.62
CA VAL A 536 -16.34 33.24 -16.60
C VAL A 536 -14.92 33.42 -17.14
N ARG A 537 -14.65 33.02 -18.39
CA ARG A 537 -13.36 33.26 -19.06
C ARG A 537 -13.05 34.74 -19.20
N ARG A 538 -14.04 35.58 -19.45
CA ARG A 538 -13.85 37.04 -19.53
C ARG A 538 -13.43 37.59 -18.16
N ARG A 539 -14.12 37.22 -17.09
CA ARG A 539 -13.75 37.60 -15.72
C ARG A 539 -12.35 37.11 -15.33
N HIS A 540 -11.96 35.94 -15.81
CA HIS A 540 -10.61 35.39 -15.58
C HIS A 540 -9.53 36.16 -16.36
N ALA A 541 -9.83 36.79 -17.46
CA ALA A 541 -8.89 37.55 -18.30
C ALA A 541 -8.71 39.00 -17.83
N GLU A 542 -9.70 39.57 -17.13
CA GLU A 542 -9.67 40.89 -16.46
C GLU A 542 -8.86 40.82 -15.17
#